data_44582ece48247220de435f5c3197fbb6
#
_entry.id   44582ece48247220de435f5c3197fbb6
#
_cell.length_a   1.000
_cell.length_b   1.000
_cell.length_c   1.000
_cell.angle_alpha   90.00
_cell.angle_beta   90.00
_cell.angle_gamma   90.00
#
_symmetry.space_group_name_H-M   'P 1'
#
loop_
_entity.id
_entity.type
_entity.pdbx_description
1 polymer ?
#
loop_
_entity_poly.entity_id
_entity_poly.type
_entity_poly.pdbx_seq_one_letter_code
_entity_poly.pdbx_strand_id
1 'polypeptide(L)'
;MKKLLSVVMISCGLCCAADAVAEQTCSPVQTPSVQVRGHSRIQVDPDMARIHVQFSVTDSTDAGMARKKLENIFGVAVGKLKALGLADDELIAESLYTSRNELDDDKAGKKRFEYEASRTLVVNLKNLALMDRVIEIVLDNRSNAQIRYVAFDISDKTKYADQAKNLAVQDSIRQAKAVSAGYNAKISRVLRIDYNQSYDLVEMNGTAMRSAGVMANKSAAADGAGAYFKPQKITIRDDVDVTFELETGRIE
;
A
#
# COMPACT_ATOMS: atom_id res chain seq x y z
N MET A 1 8.25 -69.86 51.54
CA MET A 1 9.19 -71.02 51.44
C MET A 1 10.42 -70.53 50.69
N LYS A 2 11.56 -70.71 51.37
CA LYS A 2 12.93 -70.82 50.82
C LYS A 2 13.51 -69.57 50.11
N LYS A 3 14.39 -68.87 50.80
CA LYS A 3 15.82 -69.06 51.10
C LYS A 3 16.69 -68.45 50.05
N LEU A 4 17.42 -67.34 50.45
CA LEU A 4 18.88 -67.34 50.68
C LEU A 4 19.70 -67.43 49.35
N LEU A 5 20.59 -66.53 49.02
CA LEU A 5 21.94 -66.40 49.58
C LEU A 5 22.66 -65.14 49.02
N SER A 6 23.25 -64.43 49.94
CA SER A 6 24.37 -63.51 49.89
C SER A 6 25.53 -63.98 49.01
N VAL A 7 26.16 -63.07 48.22
CA VAL A 7 27.61 -63.08 47.98
C VAL A 7 28.10 -61.67 47.90
N VAL A 8 28.92 -61.31 48.86
CA VAL A 8 29.82 -60.17 48.93
C VAL A 8 30.99 -60.44 48.01
N MET A 9 31.32 -59.51 47.13
CA MET A 9 32.65 -59.35 46.56
C MET A 9 33.09 -57.94 46.59
N ILE A 10 34.05 -57.65 47.43
CA ILE A 10 34.90 -56.50 47.51
C ILE A 10 35.85 -56.57 46.32
N SER A 11 35.93 -55.53 45.51
CA SER A 11 37.02 -55.35 44.61
C SER A 11 37.36 -53.85 44.55
N CYS A 12 38.50 -53.64 45.02
CA CYS A 12 39.35 -52.47 45.16
C CYS A 12 39.57 -51.73 43.84
N GLY A 13 39.50 -50.38 43.89
CA GLY A 13 40.51 -49.51 43.29
C GLY A 13 40.48 -49.28 41.81
N LEU A 14 40.14 -48.08 41.42
CA LEU A 14 41.12 -47.19 40.72
C LEU A 14 40.48 -45.82 40.61
N CYS A 15 41.02 -44.86 41.32
CA CYS A 15 40.82 -43.45 41.08
C CYS A 15 41.30 -43.11 39.67
N CYS A 16 40.40 -42.91 38.75
CA CYS A 16 40.64 -42.08 37.57
C CYS A 16 40.16 -40.67 37.90
N ALA A 17 41.09 -39.82 38.28
CA ALA A 17 40.91 -38.38 38.25
C ALA A 17 40.68 -38.00 36.78
N ALA A 18 39.44 -37.81 36.41
CA ALA A 18 39.09 -37.13 35.17
C ALA A 18 39.33 -35.64 35.41
N ASP A 19 40.47 -35.15 34.90
CA ASP A 19 40.67 -33.73 34.71
C ASP A 19 39.50 -33.17 33.88
N ALA A 20 38.58 -32.56 34.58
CA ALA A 20 37.55 -31.73 33.94
C ALA A 20 38.30 -30.51 33.37
N VAL A 21 38.70 -30.62 32.12
CA VAL A 21 39.08 -29.42 31.32
C VAL A 21 37.81 -28.59 31.23
N ALA A 22 37.76 -27.57 32.07
CA ALA A 22 36.77 -26.52 31.92
C ALA A 22 37.03 -25.88 30.57
N GLU A 23 36.24 -26.24 29.57
CA GLU A 23 36.11 -25.43 28.36
C GLU A 23 35.72 -24.02 28.81
N GLN A 24 36.73 -23.17 28.91
CA GLN A 24 36.50 -21.73 28.97
C GLN A 24 35.80 -21.36 27.66
N THR A 25 34.48 -21.35 27.67
CA THR A 25 33.73 -20.65 26.64
C THR A 25 34.17 -19.20 26.70
N CYS A 26 35.09 -18.84 25.81
CA CYS A 26 35.39 -17.45 25.54
C CYS A 26 34.08 -16.77 25.12
N SER A 27 33.46 -16.07 26.04
CA SER A 27 32.40 -15.16 25.66
C SER A 27 32.95 -14.21 24.60
N PRO A 28 32.30 -14.10 23.44
CA PRO A 28 32.83 -13.19 22.41
C PRO A 28 32.93 -11.81 23.03
N VAL A 29 34.11 -11.20 22.92
CA VAL A 29 34.34 -9.81 23.35
C VAL A 29 33.29 -8.98 22.66
N GLN A 30 32.31 -8.49 23.41
CA GLN A 30 31.28 -7.64 22.87
C GLN A 30 31.92 -6.31 22.46
N THR A 31 32.00 -6.08 21.18
CA THR A 31 32.49 -4.83 20.63
C THR A 31 31.55 -3.70 21.03
N PRO A 32 32.03 -2.60 21.62
CA PRO A 32 31.18 -1.47 21.93
C PRO A 32 30.40 -1.01 20.68
N SER A 33 29.10 -0.95 20.77
CA SER A 33 28.28 -0.62 19.61
C SER A 33 27.04 0.19 20.00
N VAL A 34 26.52 0.93 19.04
CA VAL A 34 25.25 1.63 19.13
C VAL A 34 24.35 1.17 17.99
N GLN A 35 23.14 0.81 18.33
CA GLN A 35 22.09 0.53 17.36
C GLN A 35 21.13 1.70 17.30
N VAL A 36 20.86 2.18 16.11
CA VAL A 36 19.92 3.29 15.87
C VAL A 36 18.98 2.94 14.73
N ARG A 37 17.80 3.53 14.76
CA ARG A 37 16.86 3.47 13.65
C ARG A 37 16.75 4.84 13.01
N GLY A 38 17.17 4.95 11.77
CA GLY A 38 16.95 6.15 10.97
C GLY A 38 15.58 6.15 10.36
N HIS A 39 14.92 7.30 10.40
CA HIS A 39 13.58 7.50 9.87
C HIS A 39 13.55 8.60 8.83
N SER A 40 12.68 8.44 7.85
CA SER A 40 12.37 9.53 6.93
C SER A 40 10.86 9.70 6.76
N ARG A 41 10.49 10.92 6.40
CA ARG A 41 9.13 11.27 6.01
C ARG A 41 9.17 12.42 5.03
N ILE A 42 8.73 12.17 3.81
CA ILE A 42 8.56 13.20 2.81
C ILE A 42 7.09 13.34 2.42
N GLN A 43 6.69 14.55 2.06
CA GLN A 43 5.34 14.84 1.60
C GLN A 43 5.43 15.38 0.18
N VAL A 44 4.72 14.72 -0.73
CA VAL A 44 4.74 15.02 -2.17
C VAL A 44 3.32 15.34 -2.63
N ASP A 45 3.18 16.38 -3.44
CA ASP A 45 1.90 16.65 -4.09
C ASP A 45 1.70 15.60 -5.20
N PRO A 46 0.51 14.97 -5.29
CA PRO A 46 0.23 14.02 -6.34
C PRO A 46 0.24 14.71 -7.72
N ASP A 47 0.72 14.01 -8.72
CA ASP A 47 0.80 14.49 -10.10
C ASP A 47 -0.08 13.68 -11.06
N MET A 48 -0.75 12.63 -10.57
CA MET A 48 -1.69 11.84 -11.33
C MET A 48 -2.90 11.40 -10.49
N ALA A 49 -3.98 11.02 -11.16
CA ALA A 49 -5.16 10.44 -10.52
C ALA A 49 -5.61 9.20 -11.26
N ARG A 50 -6.13 8.24 -10.50
CA ARG A 50 -6.79 7.05 -11.01
C ARG A 50 -8.27 7.13 -10.68
N ILE A 51 -9.11 7.20 -11.72
CA ILE A 51 -10.55 7.34 -11.59
C ILE A 51 -11.18 6.02 -12.01
N HIS A 52 -11.88 5.36 -11.08
CA HIS A 52 -12.61 4.13 -11.35
C HIS A 52 -14.07 4.45 -11.63
N VAL A 53 -14.50 4.14 -12.83
CA VAL A 53 -15.84 4.43 -13.34
C VAL A 53 -16.53 3.14 -13.69
N GLN A 54 -17.68 2.88 -13.13
CA GLN A 54 -18.53 1.76 -13.49
C GLN A 54 -19.68 2.24 -14.39
N PHE A 55 -19.79 1.61 -15.55
CA PHE A 55 -20.93 1.72 -16.45
C PHE A 55 -21.85 0.53 -16.22
N SER A 56 -23.16 0.74 -16.11
CA SER A 56 -24.10 -0.36 -16.03
C SER A 56 -25.38 -0.03 -16.82
N VAL A 57 -25.96 -1.06 -17.42
CA VAL A 57 -27.19 -0.99 -18.21
C VAL A 57 -28.03 -2.20 -17.92
N THR A 58 -29.33 -2.01 -17.78
CA THR A 58 -30.30 -3.09 -17.68
C THR A 58 -31.14 -3.20 -18.95
N ASP A 59 -31.58 -4.41 -19.26
CA ASP A 59 -32.50 -4.72 -20.35
C ASP A 59 -33.46 -5.85 -19.95
N SER A 60 -34.73 -5.73 -20.33
CA SER A 60 -35.75 -6.73 -20.02
C SER A 60 -35.84 -7.84 -21.07
N THR A 61 -35.14 -7.72 -22.18
CA THR A 61 -35.23 -8.65 -23.32
C THR A 61 -34.27 -9.81 -23.18
N ASP A 62 -32.96 -9.51 -23.19
CA ASP A 62 -31.90 -10.51 -23.07
C ASP A 62 -30.55 -9.87 -22.71
N ALA A 63 -29.59 -10.71 -22.28
CA ALA A 63 -28.24 -10.28 -21.91
C ALA A 63 -27.43 -9.70 -23.09
N GLY A 64 -27.69 -10.16 -24.32
CA GLY A 64 -27.03 -9.65 -25.51
C GLY A 64 -27.41 -8.21 -25.80
N MET A 65 -28.69 -7.86 -25.61
CA MET A 65 -29.17 -6.49 -25.76
C MET A 65 -28.63 -5.56 -24.67
N ALA A 66 -28.59 -6.02 -23.39
CA ALA A 66 -27.96 -5.28 -22.31
C ALA A 66 -26.48 -4.97 -22.63
N ARG A 67 -25.73 -5.99 -23.08
CA ARG A 67 -24.33 -5.83 -23.49
C ARG A 67 -24.17 -4.85 -24.65
N LYS A 68 -24.98 -4.97 -25.71
CA LYS A 68 -24.90 -4.07 -26.87
C LYS A 68 -25.16 -2.61 -26.49
N LYS A 69 -26.14 -2.36 -25.62
CA LYS A 69 -26.41 -1.02 -25.09
C LYS A 69 -25.23 -0.49 -24.29
N LEU A 70 -24.66 -1.33 -23.42
CA LEU A 70 -23.50 -0.98 -22.61
C LEU A 70 -22.29 -0.60 -23.49
N GLU A 71 -21.95 -1.43 -24.49
CA GLU A 71 -20.81 -1.18 -25.39
C GLU A 71 -20.96 0.13 -26.17
N ASN A 72 -22.19 0.47 -26.57
CA ASN A 72 -22.46 1.75 -27.23
C ASN A 72 -22.18 2.95 -26.29
N ILE A 73 -22.71 2.93 -25.07
CA ILE A 73 -22.53 3.99 -24.09
C ILE A 73 -21.04 4.11 -23.70
N PHE A 74 -20.42 2.97 -23.43
CA PHE A 74 -19.01 2.89 -23.08
C PHE A 74 -18.11 3.43 -24.22
N GLY A 75 -18.37 3.02 -25.45
CA GLY A 75 -17.63 3.48 -26.63
C GLY A 75 -17.74 5.00 -26.85
N VAL A 76 -18.92 5.58 -26.65
CA VAL A 76 -19.12 7.04 -26.72
C VAL A 76 -18.31 7.76 -25.63
N ALA A 77 -18.33 7.26 -24.39
CA ALA A 77 -17.58 7.86 -23.29
C ALA A 77 -16.06 7.80 -23.56
N VAL A 78 -15.53 6.63 -23.95
CA VAL A 78 -14.12 6.45 -24.32
C VAL A 78 -13.74 7.34 -25.51
N GLY A 79 -14.60 7.44 -26.54
CA GLY A 79 -14.37 8.34 -27.68
C GLY A 79 -14.25 9.81 -27.28
N LYS A 80 -15.12 10.28 -26.36
CA LYS A 80 -15.05 11.67 -25.83
C LYS A 80 -13.78 11.89 -25.00
N LEU A 81 -13.35 10.91 -24.19
CA LEU A 81 -12.11 11.00 -23.41
C LEU A 81 -10.86 11.05 -24.32
N LYS A 82 -10.84 10.25 -25.38
CA LYS A 82 -9.79 10.32 -26.41
C LYS A 82 -9.78 11.67 -27.13
N ALA A 83 -10.94 12.21 -27.45
CA ALA A 83 -11.07 13.54 -28.05
C ALA A 83 -10.61 14.67 -27.10
N LEU A 84 -10.66 14.45 -25.78
CA LEU A 84 -10.10 15.36 -24.78
C LEU A 84 -8.56 15.31 -24.75
N GLY A 85 -7.94 14.32 -25.39
CA GLY A 85 -6.49 14.15 -25.47
C GLY A 85 -5.90 13.05 -24.58
N LEU A 86 -6.74 12.20 -23.97
CA LEU A 86 -6.23 11.04 -23.21
C LEU A 86 -5.71 9.97 -24.17
N ALA A 87 -4.55 9.43 -23.85
CA ALA A 87 -3.92 8.35 -24.60
C ALA A 87 -4.58 6.98 -24.30
N ASP A 88 -4.35 5.99 -25.16
CA ASP A 88 -4.94 4.66 -25.00
C ASP A 88 -4.45 3.93 -23.74
N ASP A 89 -3.22 4.18 -23.31
CA ASP A 89 -2.63 3.63 -22.10
C ASP A 89 -3.20 4.26 -20.80
N GLU A 90 -3.86 5.40 -20.93
CA GLU A 90 -4.55 6.07 -19.82
C GLU A 90 -5.98 5.53 -19.62
N LEU A 91 -6.53 4.77 -20.58
CA LEU A 91 -7.90 4.28 -20.59
C LEU A 91 -7.92 2.76 -20.53
N ILE A 92 -8.03 2.20 -19.34
CA ILE A 92 -8.02 0.74 -19.13
C ILE A 92 -9.45 0.25 -18.96
N ALA A 93 -9.93 -0.51 -19.94
CA ALA A 93 -11.22 -1.20 -19.85
C ALA A 93 -11.04 -2.52 -19.12
N GLU A 94 -11.67 -2.66 -17.97
CA GLU A 94 -11.64 -3.89 -17.17
C GLU A 94 -12.78 -4.85 -17.57
N SER A 95 -12.99 -5.85 -16.73
CA SER A 95 -13.92 -6.95 -16.97
C SER A 95 -15.33 -6.49 -17.33
N LEU A 96 -15.93 -7.16 -18.30
CA LEU A 96 -17.36 -7.10 -18.59
C LEU A 96 -18.06 -8.13 -17.71
N TYR A 97 -19.07 -7.70 -16.99
CA TYR A 97 -19.93 -8.56 -16.18
C TYR A 97 -21.36 -8.53 -16.71
N THR A 98 -22.02 -9.69 -16.72
CA THR A 98 -23.45 -9.80 -17.06
C THR A 98 -24.15 -10.66 -16.05
N SER A 99 -25.34 -10.24 -15.61
CA SER A 99 -26.20 -10.99 -14.69
C SER A 99 -27.64 -11.04 -15.20
N ARG A 100 -28.37 -12.01 -14.70
CA ARG A 100 -29.82 -12.12 -14.88
C ARG A 100 -30.47 -12.10 -13.50
N ASN A 101 -31.30 -11.12 -13.26
CA ASN A 101 -32.04 -10.94 -12.03
C ASN A 101 -33.49 -11.35 -12.26
N GLU A 102 -34.04 -12.15 -11.36
CA GLU A 102 -35.47 -12.48 -11.36
C GLU A 102 -36.19 -11.42 -10.55
N LEU A 103 -37.21 -10.81 -11.17
CA LEU A 103 -38.07 -9.82 -10.53
C LEU A 103 -39.41 -10.52 -10.19
N ASP A 104 -39.75 -10.53 -8.91
CA ASP A 104 -41.07 -11.02 -8.46
C ASP A 104 -42.17 -10.04 -8.90
N ASP A 105 -43.12 -10.51 -9.69
CA ASP A 105 -44.29 -9.73 -10.03
C ASP A 105 -45.47 -10.19 -9.15
N ASP A 106 -45.69 -9.47 -8.05
CA ASP A 106 -46.67 -9.78 -6.99
C ASP A 106 -48.14 -9.91 -7.48
N LYS A 107 -48.44 -9.52 -8.73
CA LYS A 107 -49.84 -9.43 -9.22
C LYS A 107 -50.24 -10.49 -10.23
N ALA A 108 -49.32 -11.22 -10.84
CA ALA A 108 -49.69 -12.13 -11.94
C ALA A 108 -49.00 -13.51 -11.91
N GLY A 109 -48.19 -13.83 -10.93
CA GLY A 109 -47.48 -15.12 -10.86
C GLY A 109 -46.52 -15.39 -12.03
N LYS A 110 -46.19 -14.38 -12.85
CA LYS A 110 -45.27 -14.49 -13.97
C LYS A 110 -43.89 -13.98 -13.55
N LYS A 111 -42.89 -14.84 -13.70
CA LYS A 111 -41.51 -14.47 -13.49
C LYS A 111 -41.08 -13.50 -14.58
N ARG A 112 -40.59 -12.32 -14.17
CA ARG A 112 -39.95 -11.36 -15.04
C ARG A 112 -38.46 -11.42 -14.82
N PHE A 113 -37.70 -11.26 -15.87
CA PHE A 113 -36.23 -11.24 -15.80
C PHE A 113 -35.74 -9.89 -16.27
N GLU A 114 -34.71 -9.41 -15.57
CA GLU A 114 -33.94 -8.24 -15.94
C GLU A 114 -32.49 -8.69 -16.15
N TYR A 115 -31.90 -8.28 -17.24
CA TYR A 115 -30.50 -8.59 -17.59
C TYR A 115 -29.68 -7.33 -17.37
N GLU A 116 -28.68 -7.42 -16.52
CA GLU A 116 -27.73 -6.35 -16.28
C GLU A 116 -26.42 -6.64 -16.99
N ALA A 117 -25.85 -5.62 -17.63
CA ALA A 117 -24.48 -5.64 -18.12
C ALA A 117 -23.72 -4.47 -17.48
N SER A 118 -22.51 -4.72 -16.96
CA SER A 118 -21.67 -3.68 -16.38
C SER A 118 -20.21 -3.84 -16.79
N ARG A 119 -19.51 -2.71 -16.86
CA ARG A 119 -18.10 -2.65 -17.20
C ARG A 119 -17.41 -1.52 -16.46
N THR A 120 -16.19 -1.75 -16.00
CA THR A 120 -15.37 -0.74 -15.34
C THR A 120 -14.38 -0.14 -16.35
N LEU A 121 -14.28 1.17 -16.32
CA LEU A 121 -13.22 1.95 -16.96
C LEU A 121 -12.34 2.53 -15.87
N VAL A 122 -11.04 2.27 -15.96
CA VAL A 122 -10.05 2.94 -15.13
C VAL A 122 -9.37 4.01 -15.97
N VAL A 123 -9.50 5.26 -15.56
CA VAL A 123 -8.84 6.40 -16.19
C VAL A 123 -7.61 6.76 -15.37
N ASN A 124 -6.42 6.54 -15.92
CA ASN A 124 -5.14 6.94 -15.34
C ASN A 124 -4.78 8.35 -15.83
N LEU A 125 -5.28 9.35 -15.15
CA LEU A 125 -5.16 10.74 -15.54
C LEU A 125 -3.79 11.28 -15.13
N LYS A 126 -2.89 11.52 -16.10
CA LYS A 126 -1.54 12.09 -15.90
C LYS A 126 -1.56 13.62 -15.80
N ASN A 127 -2.59 14.26 -16.32
CA ASN A 127 -2.76 15.71 -16.22
C ASN A 127 -3.98 16.05 -15.36
N LEU A 128 -3.75 16.38 -14.11
CA LEU A 128 -4.82 16.69 -13.15
C LEU A 128 -5.68 17.90 -13.54
N ALA A 129 -5.18 18.80 -14.40
CA ALA A 129 -5.97 19.93 -14.88
C ALA A 129 -7.18 19.50 -15.74
N LEU A 130 -7.17 18.29 -16.28
CA LEU A 130 -8.28 17.73 -17.06
C LEU A 130 -9.33 17.01 -16.21
N MET A 131 -9.13 16.94 -14.88
CA MET A 131 -9.99 16.14 -14.00
C MET A 131 -11.46 16.51 -14.10
N ASP A 132 -11.79 17.80 -14.02
CA ASP A 132 -13.17 18.27 -14.06
C ASP A 132 -13.84 17.91 -15.39
N ARG A 133 -13.09 18.01 -16.50
CA ARG A 133 -13.60 17.65 -17.83
C ARG A 133 -13.80 16.14 -17.97
N VAL A 134 -12.90 15.35 -17.41
CA VAL A 134 -13.05 13.89 -17.39
C VAL A 134 -14.30 13.49 -16.60
N ILE A 135 -14.49 14.08 -15.42
CA ILE A 135 -15.66 13.85 -14.58
C ILE A 135 -16.95 14.26 -15.29
N GLU A 136 -16.97 15.42 -15.95
CA GLU A 136 -18.11 15.90 -16.72
C GLU A 136 -18.47 14.92 -17.85
N ILE A 137 -17.50 14.45 -18.62
CA ILE A 137 -17.69 13.47 -19.70
C ILE A 137 -18.27 12.17 -19.17
N VAL A 138 -17.72 11.67 -18.06
CA VAL A 138 -18.11 10.40 -17.47
C VAL A 138 -19.49 10.47 -16.87
N LEU A 139 -19.83 11.56 -16.16
CA LEU A 139 -21.13 11.76 -15.51
C LEU A 139 -22.20 12.38 -16.43
N ASP A 140 -21.96 12.44 -17.73
CA ASP A 140 -23.00 12.83 -18.70
C ASP A 140 -24.25 11.97 -18.46
N ASN A 141 -25.43 12.61 -18.38
CA ASN A 141 -26.73 11.98 -18.08
C ASN A 141 -27.06 10.79 -19.00
N ARG A 142 -26.39 10.64 -20.11
CA ARG A 142 -26.56 9.53 -21.07
C ARG A 142 -25.62 8.37 -20.83
N SER A 143 -24.66 8.50 -19.92
CA SER A 143 -23.59 7.50 -19.76
C SER A 143 -23.97 6.35 -18.85
N ASN A 144 -25.00 6.49 -17.98
CA ASN A 144 -25.33 5.51 -16.92
C ASN A 144 -24.07 5.08 -16.15
N ALA A 145 -23.18 6.02 -15.89
CA ALA A 145 -21.90 5.78 -15.24
C ALA A 145 -21.89 6.29 -13.81
N GLN A 146 -21.14 5.60 -12.97
CA GLN A 146 -20.88 5.97 -11.59
C GLN A 146 -19.39 6.00 -11.33
N ILE A 147 -18.89 7.09 -10.76
CA ILE A 147 -17.54 7.12 -10.22
C ILE A 147 -17.53 6.34 -8.91
N ARG A 148 -16.79 5.23 -8.88
CA ARG A 148 -16.67 4.37 -7.70
C ARG A 148 -15.73 4.98 -6.67
N TYR A 149 -14.58 5.44 -7.12
CA TYR A 149 -13.62 6.19 -6.33
C TYR A 149 -12.61 6.91 -7.23
N VAL A 150 -11.94 7.90 -6.65
CA VAL A 150 -10.80 8.60 -7.23
C VAL A 150 -9.63 8.43 -6.27
N ALA A 151 -8.52 7.91 -6.76
CA ALA A 151 -7.26 7.79 -6.02
C ALA A 151 -6.22 8.71 -6.66
N PHE A 152 -5.59 9.55 -5.83
CA PHE A 152 -4.45 10.36 -6.28
C PHE A 152 -3.16 9.58 -6.09
N ASP A 153 -2.23 9.70 -7.02
CA ASP A 153 -0.98 8.95 -7.01
C ASP A 153 0.19 9.82 -7.52
N ILE A 154 1.38 9.24 -7.50
CA ILE A 154 2.61 9.85 -7.97
C ILE A 154 3.14 9.02 -9.14
N SER A 155 3.47 9.65 -10.24
CA SER A 155 3.97 8.98 -11.45
C SER A 155 5.35 8.34 -11.23
N ASP A 156 6.27 9.04 -10.58
CA ASP A 156 7.64 8.58 -10.30
C ASP A 156 7.82 8.23 -8.81
N LYS A 157 7.26 7.08 -8.41
CA LYS A 157 7.38 6.56 -7.03
C LYS A 157 8.83 6.24 -6.67
N THR A 158 9.62 5.77 -7.63
CA THR A 158 11.00 5.34 -7.41
C THR A 158 11.87 6.50 -6.97
N LYS A 159 11.77 7.64 -7.65
CA LYS A 159 12.49 8.86 -7.29
C LYS A 159 12.27 9.26 -5.83
N TYR A 160 11.04 9.28 -5.39
CA TYR A 160 10.69 9.70 -4.03
C TYR A 160 11.02 8.63 -2.99
N ALA A 161 10.93 7.35 -3.34
CA ALA A 161 11.38 6.25 -2.50
C ALA A 161 12.89 6.33 -2.25
N ASP A 162 13.69 6.57 -3.30
CA ASP A 162 15.15 6.74 -3.15
C ASP A 162 15.51 7.99 -2.33
N GLN A 163 14.74 9.07 -2.47
CA GLN A 163 14.88 10.25 -1.63
C GLN A 163 14.60 9.92 -0.15
N ALA A 164 13.51 9.21 0.14
CA ALA A 164 13.17 8.81 1.49
C ALA A 164 14.26 7.91 2.10
N LYS A 165 14.75 6.91 1.34
CA LYS A 165 15.86 6.04 1.73
C LYS A 165 17.10 6.84 2.13
N ASN A 166 17.53 7.76 1.28
CA ASN A 166 18.71 8.59 1.54
C ASN A 166 18.55 9.42 2.82
N LEU A 167 17.36 9.96 3.06
CA LEU A 167 17.07 10.72 4.28
C LEU A 167 17.08 9.82 5.53
N ALA A 168 16.54 8.60 5.45
CA ALA A 168 16.59 7.65 6.55
C ALA A 168 18.02 7.25 6.91
N VAL A 169 18.88 7.00 5.90
CA VAL A 169 20.30 6.72 6.11
C VAL A 169 21.01 7.91 6.76
N GLN A 170 20.77 9.13 6.29
CA GLN A 170 21.36 10.33 6.90
C GLN A 170 20.89 10.53 8.35
N ASP A 171 19.63 10.24 8.62
CA ASP A 171 19.07 10.32 9.96
C ASP A 171 19.72 9.31 10.91
N SER A 172 19.92 8.06 10.47
CA SER A 172 20.62 7.04 11.28
C SER A 172 22.03 7.47 11.67
N ILE A 173 22.79 8.03 10.73
CA ILE A 173 24.15 8.54 10.98
C ILE A 173 24.09 9.72 11.96
N ARG A 174 23.14 10.63 11.80
CA ARG A 174 22.96 11.78 12.68
C ARG A 174 22.66 11.33 14.11
N GLN A 175 21.73 10.38 14.28
CA GLN A 175 21.35 9.83 15.58
C GLN A 175 22.53 9.11 16.24
N ALA A 176 23.25 8.25 15.50
CA ALA A 176 24.41 7.55 16.02
C ALA A 176 25.48 8.53 16.51
N LYS A 177 25.77 9.60 15.75
CA LYS A 177 26.71 10.66 16.14
C LYS A 177 26.25 11.39 17.39
N ALA A 178 24.98 11.70 17.52
CA ALA A 178 24.45 12.40 18.69
C ALA A 178 24.53 11.54 19.95
N VAL A 179 24.20 10.25 19.86
CA VAL A 179 24.29 9.32 20.99
C VAL A 179 25.75 9.09 21.38
N SER A 180 26.65 8.78 20.45
CA SER A 180 28.04 8.52 20.74
C SER A 180 28.76 9.72 21.35
N ALA A 181 28.47 10.94 20.90
CA ALA A 181 29.01 12.17 21.47
C ALA A 181 28.64 12.35 22.94
N GLY A 182 27.41 11.99 23.34
CA GLY A 182 26.96 12.05 24.74
C GLY A 182 27.75 11.13 25.69
N TYR A 183 28.40 10.08 25.16
CA TYR A 183 29.25 9.14 25.90
C TYR A 183 30.72 9.33 25.61
N ASN A 184 31.13 10.44 25.05
CA ASN A 184 32.51 10.71 24.65
C ASN A 184 33.14 9.61 23.78
N ALA A 185 32.28 8.96 22.95
CA ALA A 185 32.65 7.92 22.04
C ALA A 185 32.64 8.42 20.59
N LYS A 186 33.38 7.74 19.69
CA LYS A 186 33.37 8.03 18.26
C LYS A 186 32.86 6.83 17.50
N ILE A 187 32.15 7.08 16.40
CA ILE A 187 31.75 6.02 15.47
C ILE A 187 32.97 5.59 14.67
N SER A 188 33.28 4.29 14.64
CA SER A 188 34.40 3.70 13.89
C SER A 188 33.93 3.19 12.53
N ARG A 189 33.02 2.24 12.52
CA ARG A 189 32.52 1.61 11.30
C ARG A 189 31.08 1.10 11.47
N VAL A 190 30.45 0.73 10.35
CA VAL A 190 29.16 0.03 10.34
C VAL A 190 29.40 -1.46 10.57
N LEU A 191 28.71 -2.04 11.54
CA LEU A 191 28.75 -3.48 11.84
C LEU A 191 27.61 -4.22 11.12
N ARG A 192 26.42 -3.62 11.10
CA ARG A 192 25.23 -4.25 10.53
C ARG A 192 24.27 -3.21 10.00
N ILE A 193 23.65 -3.51 8.88
CA ILE A 193 22.55 -2.75 8.31
C ILE A 193 21.41 -3.75 8.10
N ASP A 194 20.26 -3.48 8.73
CA ASP A 194 19.03 -4.18 8.47
C ASP A 194 18.10 -3.21 7.75
N TYR A 195 17.96 -3.43 6.46
CA TYR A 195 17.09 -2.65 5.59
C TYR A 195 16.08 -3.59 4.96
N ASN A 196 14.85 -3.49 5.43
CA ASN A 196 13.73 -4.19 4.80
C ASN A 196 13.04 -3.19 3.88
N GLN A 197 13.11 -3.44 2.59
CA GLN A 197 12.51 -2.60 1.57
C GLN A 197 10.97 -2.75 1.59
N SER A 198 10.36 -2.36 2.68
CA SER A 198 8.92 -2.17 2.74
C SER A 198 8.65 -0.70 2.46
N TYR A 199 8.38 -0.36 1.21
CA TYR A 199 7.78 0.93 0.91
C TYR A 199 6.39 0.93 1.52
N ASP A 200 6.27 1.37 2.75
CA ASP A 200 5.00 1.85 3.24
C ASP A 200 4.73 3.18 2.52
N LEU A 201 4.20 3.06 1.32
CA LEU A 201 3.34 4.10 0.80
C LEU A 201 2.18 4.12 1.80
N VAL A 202 2.36 4.83 2.90
CA VAL A 202 1.21 5.25 3.68
C VAL A 202 0.48 6.22 2.76
N GLU A 203 -0.30 5.64 1.84
CA GLU A 203 -1.50 6.30 1.44
C GLU A 203 -2.12 6.69 2.77
N MET A 204 -1.86 7.91 3.23
CA MET A 204 -2.81 8.51 4.15
C MET A 204 -4.11 8.32 3.40
N ASN A 205 -4.93 7.38 3.88
CA ASN A 205 -6.25 7.14 3.38
C ASN A 205 -6.83 8.50 3.04
N GLY A 206 -6.50 8.97 1.83
CA GLY A 206 -7.34 9.92 1.17
C GLY A 206 -8.62 9.15 1.29
N THR A 207 -9.49 9.60 2.14
CA THR A 207 -10.83 9.11 2.29
C THR A 207 -11.20 8.73 0.88
N ALA A 208 -11.13 7.40 0.57
CA ALA A 208 -11.80 6.88 -0.59
C ALA A 208 -13.15 7.51 -0.40
N MET A 209 -13.45 8.56 -1.13
CA MET A 209 -14.74 9.18 -1.13
C MET A 209 -15.63 8.08 -1.70
N ARG A 210 -15.98 7.13 -0.79
CA ARG A 210 -17.17 6.31 -1.00
C ARG A 210 -18.19 7.37 -1.29
N SER A 211 -18.78 7.30 -2.46
CA SER A 211 -19.86 8.13 -2.91
C SER A 211 -20.98 8.09 -1.85
N ALA A 212 -20.78 8.78 -0.73
CA ALA A 212 -21.86 9.33 0.04
C ALA A 212 -22.53 10.24 -0.95
N GLY A 213 -23.73 9.85 -1.40
CA GLY A 213 -24.45 10.44 -2.49
C GLY A 213 -24.20 11.94 -2.56
N VAL A 214 -23.67 12.39 -3.68
CA VAL A 214 -23.68 13.79 -4.04
C VAL A 214 -25.15 14.16 -4.14
N MET A 215 -25.75 14.45 -3.00
CA MET A 215 -26.95 15.26 -2.94
C MET A 215 -26.49 16.63 -3.45
N ALA A 216 -26.77 16.85 -4.72
CA ALA A 216 -26.64 18.15 -5.35
C ALA A 216 -27.51 19.13 -4.56
N ASN A 217 -26.94 19.72 -3.52
CA ASN A 217 -27.48 20.94 -2.95
C ASN A 217 -27.18 22.06 -3.95
N LYS A 218 -28.20 22.35 -4.75
CA LYS A 218 -28.27 23.47 -5.69
C LYS A 218 -28.23 24.81 -4.95
N SER A 219 -27.16 25.14 -4.24
CA SER A 219 -26.99 26.49 -3.71
C SER A 219 -25.53 26.78 -3.39
N ALA A 220 -24.69 26.91 -4.40
CA ALA A 220 -23.48 27.74 -4.42
C ALA A 220 -23.03 27.83 -5.88
N ALA A 221 -23.73 28.64 -6.66
CA ALA A 221 -23.19 29.17 -7.89
C ALA A 221 -22.09 30.16 -7.52
N ALA A 222 -20.92 29.98 -8.13
CA ALA A 222 -19.83 30.95 -8.28
C ALA A 222 -18.51 30.61 -7.58
N ASP A 223 -17.99 29.37 -7.81
CA ASP A 223 -16.52 29.20 -7.98
C ASP A 223 -16.32 27.77 -8.52
N GLY A 224 -15.58 27.65 -9.62
CA GLY A 224 -15.52 26.49 -10.51
C GLY A 224 -15.43 25.13 -9.84
N ALA A 225 -15.98 24.10 -10.47
CA ALA A 225 -16.07 22.70 -10.04
C ALA A 225 -14.75 22.06 -9.56
N GLY A 226 -13.61 22.68 -9.81
CA GLY A 226 -12.29 22.30 -9.32
C GLY A 226 -12.08 22.38 -7.80
N ALA A 227 -13.03 22.99 -7.06
CA ALA A 227 -12.92 23.10 -5.60
C ALA A 227 -13.21 21.80 -4.84
N TYR A 228 -13.83 20.81 -5.47
CA TYR A 228 -14.28 19.59 -4.80
C TYR A 228 -13.21 18.48 -4.69
N PHE A 229 -12.19 18.51 -5.54
CA PHE A 229 -11.13 17.52 -5.55
C PHE A 229 -9.77 18.17 -5.24
N LYS A 230 -9.59 18.61 -3.99
CA LYS A 230 -8.28 19.08 -3.57
C LYS A 230 -7.44 17.88 -3.14
N PRO A 231 -6.43 17.47 -3.91
CA PRO A 231 -5.59 16.34 -3.56
C PRO A 231 -4.82 16.62 -2.27
N GLN A 232 -4.74 15.61 -1.41
CA GLN A 232 -3.89 15.66 -0.23
C GLN A 232 -2.49 15.20 -0.59
N LYS A 233 -1.49 15.73 0.13
CA LYS A 233 -0.11 15.29 -0.05
C LYS A 233 0.06 13.82 0.31
N ILE A 234 0.75 13.10 -0.55
CA ILE A 234 1.12 11.70 -0.32
C ILE A 234 2.35 11.69 0.59
N THR A 235 2.28 10.92 1.66
CA THR A 235 3.40 10.75 2.59
C THR A 235 4.15 9.46 2.24
N ILE A 236 5.44 9.59 2.00
CA ILE A 236 6.37 8.47 1.78
C ILE A 236 7.28 8.39 2.99
N ARG A 237 7.42 7.18 3.55
CA ARG A 237 8.27 6.90 4.70
C ARG A 237 9.26 5.82 4.35
N ASP A 238 10.40 5.86 5.01
CA ASP A 238 11.39 4.80 4.94
C ASP A 238 12.15 4.72 6.28
N ASP A 239 12.57 3.52 6.65
CA ASP A 239 13.26 3.23 7.91
C ASP A 239 14.47 2.33 7.63
N VAL A 240 15.55 2.56 8.38
CA VAL A 240 16.74 1.72 8.35
C VAL A 240 17.27 1.49 9.76
N ASP A 241 17.51 0.24 10.13
CA ASP A 241 18.18 -0.12 11.38
C ASP A 241 19.68 -0.32 11.12
N VAL A 242 20.52 0.40 11.85
CA VAL A 242 21.97 0.34 11.66
C VAL A 242 22.67 0.17 13.01
N THR A 243 23.61 -0.78 13.05
CA THR A 243 24.51 -0.97 14.19
C THR A 243 25.90 -0.47 13.82
N PHE A 244 26.40 0.49 14.60
CA PHE A 244 27.72 1.07 14.45
C PHE A 244 28.65 0.59 15.56
N GLU A 245 29.91 0.35 15.25
CA GLU A 245 30.97 0.14 16.21
C GLU A 245 31.42 1.48 16.80
N LEU A 246 31.70 1.46 18.11
CA LEU A 246 32.15 2.65 18.84
C LEU A 246 33.60 2.47 19.30
N GLU A 247 34.40 3.51 19.13
CA GLU A 247 35.66 3.71 19.86
C GLU A 247 35.30 4.49 21.12
N THR A 248 35.42 3.83 22.28
CA THR A 248 35.14 4.46 23.57
C THR A 248 36.42 5.05 24.14
N GLY A 249 36.41 6.35 24.43
CA GLY A 249 37.42 7.00 25.27
C GLY A 249 37.21 6.61 26.74
N ARG A 250 38.24 6.88 27.58
CA ARG A 250 38.12 6.73 29.03
C ARG A 250 37.07 7.74 29.52
N ILE A 251 36.05 7.26 30.22
CA ILE A 251 35.13 8.12 30.95
C ILE A 251 35.85 8.53 32.24
N GLU A 252 36.22 9.80 32.37
CA GLU A 252 36.79 10.36 33.60
C GLU A 252 35.68 10.64 34.62
#